data_a9342af0ba59e91bd9fa0dde764367e2
#
_entry.id   a9342af0ba59e91bd9fa0dde764367e2
#
_cell.length_a   1.000
_cell.length_b   1.000
_cell.length_c   1.000
_cell.angle_alpha   90.00
_cell.angle_beta   90.00
_cell.angle_gamma   90.00
#
_symmetry.space_group_name_H-M   'P 1'
#
loop_
_entity.id
_entity.type
_entity.pdbx_description
1 polymer ?
#
loop_
_entity_poly.entity_id
_entity_poly.type
_entity_poly.pdbx_seq_one_letter_code
_entity_poly.pdbx_strand_id
1 'polypeptide(L)'
;MRFPTDVPVKLVMLGTGGTGGHAAPHLYRLLHALNRPARFILCDGDLVEAKNLIRQNFAPADLGQNKARVLAERYASVFGMKAEYVPSFVETREELMRLIRPGIWEIKEGPYLYKLKREMVLLL
;
A
#
# COMPACT_ATOMS: atom_id res chain seq x y z
N MET A 1 -16.19 -10.21 -10.35
CA MET A 1 -15.34 -11.14 -9.57
C MET A 1 -15.64 -10.96 -8.09
N ARG A 2 -15.90 -12.02 -7.39
CA ARG A 2 -16.11 -11.98 -5.95
C ARG A 2 -14.84 -12.46 -5.25
N PHE A 3 -14.33 -11.63 -4.34
CA PHE A 3 -13.24 -12.06 -3.48
C PHE A 3 -13.81 -12.72 -2.22
N PRO A 4 -13.17 -13.79 -1.72
CA PRO A 4 -13.53 -14.33 -0.41
C PRO A 4 -13.48 -13.26 0.66
N THR A 5 -14.51 -13.17 1.49
CA THR A 5 -14.65 -12.08 2.47
C THR A 5 -13.69 -12.17 3.65
N ASP A 6 -13.07 -13.32 3.84
CA ASP A 6 -12.20 -13.61 4.99
C ASP A 6 -10.71 -13.68 4.62
N VAL A 7 -10.37 -13.47 3.35
CA VAL A 7 -8.98 -13.52 2.89
C VAL A 7 -8.32 -12.17 3.10
N PRO A 8 -7.14 -12.12 3.76
CA PRO A 8 -6.39 -10.88 3.86
C PRO A 8 -5.88 -10.43 2.49
N VAL A 9 -5.75 -9.13 2.30
CA VAL A 9 -5.35 -8.53 1.02
C VAL A 9 -4.02 -7.80 1.17
N LYS A 10 -3.11 -8.02 0.23
CA LYS A 10 -1.88 -7.26 0.08
C LYS A 10 -1.94 -6.53 -1.26
N LEU A 11 -1.97 -5.20 -1.21
CA LEU A 11 -1.94 -4.35 -2.40
C LEU A 11 -0.54 -3.75 -2.54
N VAL A 12 0.06 -3.91 -3.72
CA VAL A 12 1.37 -3.35 -4.03
C VAL A 12 1.22 -2.40 -5.21
N MET A 13 1.66 -1.15 -5.03
CA MET A 13 1.66 -0.14 -6.08
C MET A 13 3.09 0.23 -6.45
N LEU A 14 3.42 0.08 -7.74
CA LEU A 14 4.72 0.45 -8.29
C LEU A 14 4.62 1.85 -8.92
N GLY A 15 5.22 2.82 -8.25
CA GLY A 15 5.15 4.22 -8.67
C GLY A 15 4.01 4.97 -8.02
N THR A 16 4.31 6.18 -7.53
CA THR A 16 3.36 7.03 -6.79
C THR A 16 3.21 8.43 -7.40
N GLY A 17 3.85 8.66 -8.54
CA GLY A 17 3.69 9.92 -9.28
C GLY A 17 2.43 9.94 -10.13
N GLY A 18 1.94 11.12 -10.48
CA GLY A 18 0.79 11.27 -11.38
C GLY A 18 -0.44 10.49 -10.91
N THR A 19 -0.92 9.58 -11.75
CA THR A 19 -2.13 8.79 -11.49
C THR A 19 -2.01 7.95 -10.21
N GLY A 20 -0.83 7.35 -9.96
CA GLY A 20 -0.61 6.53 -8.76
C GLY A 20 -0.77 7.33 -7.48
N GLY A 21 -0.20 8.53 -7.42
CA GLY A 21 -0.31 9.41 -6.26
C GLY A 21 -1.75 9.86 -5.99
N HIS A 22 -2.52 10.12 -7.03
CA HIS A 22 -3.93 10.47 -6.89
C HIS A 22 -4.80 9.28 -6.50
N ALA A 23 -4.46 8.08 -6.93
CA ALA A 23 -5.21 6.88 -6.61
C ALA A 23 -5.00 6.39 -5.18
N ALA A 24 -3.84 6.65 -4.58
CA ALA A 24 -3.47 6.10 -3.28
C ALA A 24 -4.50 6.35 -2.17
N PRO A 25 -4.98 7.58 -1.92
CA PRO A 25 -5.96 7.79 -0.86
C PRO A 25 -7.27 7.05 -1.10
N HIS A 26 -7.69 6.91 -2.35
CA HIS A 26 -8.90 6.16 -2.68
C HIS A 26 -8.71 4.67 -2.45
N LEU A 27 -7.54 4.13 -2.71
CA LEU A 27 -7.22 2.73 -2.48
C LEU A 27 -7.12 2.42 -0.98
N TYR A 28 -6.54 3.30 -0.18
CA TYR A 28 -6.58 3.17 1.28
C TYR A 28 -8.01 3.13 1.81
N ARG A 29 -8.85 4.01 1.30
CA ARG A 29 -10.26 4.04 1.69
C ARG A 29 -10.99 2.77 1.28
N LEU A 30 -10.73 2.26 0.08
CA LEU A 30 -11.31 1.02 -0.41
C LEU A 30 -10.92 -0.16 0.49
N LEU A 31 -9.63 -0.29 0.81
CA LEU A 31 -9.14 -1.37 1.67
C LEU A 31 -9.78 -1.30 3.06
N HIS A 32 -9.93 -0.10 3.60
CA HIS A 32 -10.60 0.11 4.88
C HIS A 32 -12.08 -0.33 4.80
N ALA A 33 -12.77 0.01 3.72
CA ALA A 33 -14.18 -0.33 3.52
C ALA A 33 -14.43 -1.82 3.34
N LEU A 34 -13.43 -2.59 2.88
CA LEU A 34 -13.55 -4.04 2.75
C LEU A 34 -13.66 -4.75 4.09
N ASN A 35 -13.29 -4.11 5.18
CA ASN A 35 -13.36 -4.62 6.55
C ASN A 35 -12.72 -6.00 6.71
N ARG A 36 -11.50 -6.15 6.19
CA ARG A 36 -10.68 -7.36 6.30
C ARG A 36 -9.23 -6.96 6.53
N PRO A 37 -8.38 -7.87 7.03
CA PRO A 37 -6.95 -7.59 7.17
C PRO A 37 -6.37 -7.20 5.80
N ALA A 38 -5.68 -6.06 5.77
CA ALA A 38 -5.15 -5.53 4.51
C ALA A 38 -3.81 -4.84 4.75
N ARG A 39 -2.94 -4.95 3.74
CA ARG A 39 -1.67 -4.23 3.67
C ARG A 39 -1.61 -3.48 2.34
N PHE A 40 -1.04 -2.29 2.37
CA PHE A 40 -0.81 -1.51 1.16
C PHE A 40 0.65 -1.05 1.17
N ILE A 41 1.42 -1.48 0.17
CA ILE A 41 2.83 -1.15 0.03
C ILE A 41 3.00 -0.24 -1.19
N LEU A 42 3.51 0.97 -0.95
CA LEU A 42 3.83 1.93 -2.00
C LEU A 42 5.32 1.87 -2.30
N CYS A 43 5.68 1.80 -3.59
CA CYS A 43 7.07 1.71 -4.02
C CYS A 43 7.38 2.85 -4.98
N ASP A 44 8.37 3.68 -4.66
CA ASP A 44 8.83 4.75 -5.54
C ASP A 44 10.20 5.24 -5.08
N GLY A 45 11.12 5.43 -6.02
CA GLY A 45 12.44 5.98 -5.75
C GLY A 45 12.54 7.49 -5.88
N ASP A 46 11.49 8.15 -6.36
CA ASP A 46 11.51 9.60 -6.58
C ASP A 46 11.34 10.40 -5.29
N LEU A 47 11.93 11.58 -5.30
CA LEU A 47 11.69 12.60 -4.28
C LEU A 47 10.66 13.60 -4.78
N VAL A 48 9.94 14.20 -3.85
CA VAL A 48 8.98 15.27 -4.17
C VAL A 48 9.74 16.52 -4.61
N GLU A 49 9.42 17.01 -5.80
CA GLU A 49 10.00 18.22 -6.39
C GLU A 49 8.92 19.31 -6.53
N ALA A 50 9.34 20.56 -6.71
CA ALA A 50 8.42 21.70 -6.83
C ALA A 50 7.37 21.49 -7.94
N LYS A 51 7.76 20.89 -9.07
CA LYS A 51 6.84 20.58 -10.17
C LYS A 51 5.71 19.62 -9.79
N ASN A 52 5.90 18.81 -8.75
CA ASN A 52 4.91 17.85 -8.31
C ASN A 52 3.77 18.48 -7.50
N LEU A 53 3.99 19.68 -6.96
CA LEU A 53 3.00 20.35 -6.11
C LEU A 53 1.75 20.81 -6.88
N ILE A 54 1.88 20.99 -8.19
CA ILE A 54 0.77 21.45 -9.05
C ILE A 54 -0.05 20.26 -9.57
N ARG A 55 0.61 19.19 -9.97
CA ARG A 55 -0.01 18.06 -10.68
C ARG A 55 -0.20 16.78 -9.86
N GLN A 56 0.46 16.70 -8.72
CA GLN A 56 0.45 15.52 -7.87
C GLN A 56 -0.05 15.86 -6.48
N ASN A 57 -0.35 14.82 -5.70
CA ASN A 57 -0.95 14.97 -4.38
C ASN A 57 0.12 15.20 -3.30
N PHE A 58 0.88 16.28 -3.43
CA PHE A 58 1.94 16.65 -2.48
C PHE A 58 1.81 18.11 -2.05
N ALA A 59 2.22 18.39 -0.82
CA ALA A 59 2.22 19.71 -0.21
C ALA A 59 3.63 20.30 -0.20
N PRO A 60 3.80 21.64 -0.06
CA PRO A 60 5.12 22.26 0.05
C PRO A 60 6.01 21.66 1.14
N ALA A 61 5.43 21.22 2.26
CA ALA A 61 6.19 20.58 3.33
C ALA A 61 6.79 19.22 2.93
N ASP A 62 6.32 18.64 1.84
CA ASP A 62 6.80 17.34 1.35
C ASP A 62 8.05 17.44 0.47
N LEU A 63 8.45 18.64 0.09
CA LEU A 63 9.61 18.87 -0.79
C LEU A 63 10.85 18.14 -0.29
N GLY A 64 11.52 17.41 -1.17
CA GLY A 64 12.74 16.67 -0.89
C GLY A 64 12.52 15.32 -0.20
N GLN A 65 11.31 14.97 0.18
CA GLN A 65 11.00 13.70 0.80
C GLN A 65 10.64 12.65 -0.26
N ASN A 66 10.81 11.37 0.07
CA ASN A 66 10.44 10.28 -0.83
C ASN A 66 8.92 10.23 -1.03
N LYS A 67 8.48 10.10 -2.27
CA LYS A 67 7.04 10.13 -2.61
C LYS A 67 6.25 8.99 -1.97
N ALA A 68 6.78 7.77 -2.02
CA ALA A 68 6.10 6.61 -1.44
C ALA A 68 5.95 6.75 0.07
N ARG A 69 7.01 7.19 0.73
CA ARG A 69 7.00 7.41 2.19
C ARG A 69 5.95 8.45 2.59
N VAL A 70 5.93 9.59 1.90
CA VAL A 70 4.99 10.69 2.21
C VAL A 70 3.54 10.20 2.11
N LEU A 71 3.20 9.52 1.03
CA LEU A 71 1.83 9.05 0.83
C LEU A 71 1.45 7.96 1.83
N ALA A 72 2.34 7.00 2.08
CA ALA A 72 2.08 5.93 3.03
C ALA A 72 1.86 6.48 4.45
N GLU A 73 2.76 7.34 4.93
CA GLU A 73 2.65 7.91 6.27
C GLU A 73 1.42 8.80 6.41
N ARG A 74 1.06 9.56 5.37
CA ARG A 74 -0.09 10.45 5.41
C ARG A 74 -1.41 9.71 5.46
N TYR A 75 -1.59 8.71 4.62
CA TYR A 75 -2.90 8.09 4.44
C TYR A 75 -3.12 6.81 5.25
N ALA A 76 -2.08 6.03 5.52
CA ALA A 76 -2.25 4.79 6.27
C ALA A 76 -2.84 5.05 7.67
N SER A 77 -2.32 6.04 8.38
CA SER A 77 -2.78 6.37 9.73
C SER A 77 -4.25 6.82 9.77
N VAL A 78 -4.71 7.51 8.72
CA VAL A 78 -6.11 7.97 8.63
C VAL A 78 -7.08 6.79 8.64
N PHE A 79 -6.68 5.67 8.04
CA PHE A 79 -7.51 4.49 7.93
C PHE A 79 -7.11 3.35 8.89
N GLY A 80 -6.30 3.66 9.90
CA GLY A 80 -5.90 2.68 10.91
C GLY A 80 -4.97 1.58 10.38
N MET A 81 -4.26 1.85 9.29
CA MET A 81 -3.32 0.90 8.69
C MET A 81 -1.89 1.26 9.05
N LYS A 82 -1.01 0.25 9.03
CA LYS A 82 0.43 0.48 9.15
C LYS A 82 0.96 1.11 7.86
N ALA A 83 1.78 2.15 7.99
CA ALA A 83 2.46 2.74 6.84
C ALA A 83 3.54 1.77 6.35
N GLU A 84 3.42 1.31 5.10
CA GLU A 84 4.39 0.44 4.45
C GLU A 84 4.79 1.04 3.11
N TYR A 85 6.08 1.17 2.89
CA TYR A 85 6.62 1.74 1.66
C TYR A 85 8.02 1.19 1.38
N VAL A 86 8.38 1.23 0.10
CA VAL A 86 9.73 0.93 -0.37
C VAL A 86 10.25 2.20 -1.05
N PRO A 87 11.26 2.90 -0.46
CA PRO A 87 11.72 4.19 -0.97
C PRO A 87 12.72 4.03 -2.12
N SER A 88 12.47 3.09 -3.01
CA SER A 88 13.30 2.81 -4.17
C SER A 88 12.45 2.28 -5.30
N PHE A 89 13.01 2.35 -6.52
CA PHE A 89 12.37 1.68 -7.66
C PHE A 89 12.56 0.17 -7.57
N VAL A 90 11.56 -0.56 -8.01
CA VAL A 90 11.67 -2.01 -8.18
C VAL A 90 12.29 -2.24 -9.55
N GLU A 91 13.56 -2.65 -9.58
CA GLU A 91 14.34 -2.75 -10.80
C GLU A 91 14.68 -4.18 -11.21
N THR A 92 14.57 -5.12 -10.27
CA THR A 92 14.90 -6.53 -10.55
C THR A 92 13.70 -7.44 -10.35
N ARG A 93 13.74 -8.59 -11.03
CA ARG A 93 12.74 -9.62 -10.86
C ARG A 93 12.72 -10.14 -9.41
N GLU A 94 13.88 -10.29 -8.81
CA GLU A 94 14.02 -10.79 -7.45
C GLU A 94 13.36 -9.85 -6.44
N GLU A 95 13.55 -8.54 -6.61
CA GLU A 95 12.88 -7.52 -5.77
C GLU A 95 11.36 -7.61 -5.91
N LEU A 96 10.87 -7.70 -7.15
CA LEU A 96 9.44 -7.83 -7.40
C LEU A 96 8.88 -9.12 -6.78
N MET A 97 9.56 -10.23 -6.94
CA MET A 97 9.10 -11.52 -6.41
C MET A 97 9.04 -11.52 -4.88
N ARG A 98 9.99 -10.88 -4.21
CA ARG A 98 9.93 -10.72 -2.76
C ARG A 98 8.75 -9.85 -2.35
N LEU A 99 8.51 -8.78 -3.09
CA LEU A 99 7.48 -7.80 -2.77
C LEU A 99 6.07 -8.39 -2.91
N ILE A 100 5.84 -9.20 -3.93
CA ILE A 100 4.54 -9.82 -4.20
C ILE A 100 4.34 -11.16 -3.52
N ARG A 101 5.28 -11.60 -2.70
CA ARG A 101 5.13 -12.85 -1.95
C ARG A 101 3.98 -12.72 -0.96
N PRO A 102 2.99 -13.63 -1.00
CA PRO A 102 1.89 -13.60 -0.03
C PRO A 102 2.40 -13.83 1.39
N GLY A 103 1.99 -12.96 2.31
CA GLY A 103 2.17 -13.20 3.73
C GLY A 103 1.09 -14.14 4.27
N ILE A 104 1.31 -14.63 5.48
CA ILE A 104 0.36 -15.51 6.16
C ILE A 104 -0.11 -14.79 7.42
N TRP A 105 -1.42 -14.73 7.59
CA TRP A 105 -2.06 -14.12 8.76
C TRP A 105 -2.66 -15.19 9.65
N GLU A 106 -2.51 -14.99 10.95
CA GLU A 106 -3.25 -15.75 11.94
C GLU A 106 -4.53 -14.99 12.25
N ILE A 107 -5.67 -15.57 11.87
CA ILE A 107 -6.98 -14.93 12.01
C ILE A 107 -7.79 -15.67 13.04
N LYS A 108 -8.28 -14.95 14.04
CA LYS A 108 -9.12 -15.50 15.09
C LYS A 108 -10.54 -15.70 14.56
N GLU A 109 -11.02 -16.96 14.59
CA GLU A 109 -12.38 -17.31 14.12
C GLU A 109 -13.34 -17.66 15.26
N GLY A 110 -12.90 -17.60 16.49
CA GLY A 110 -13.72 -17.91 17.66
C GLY A 110 -12.92 -17.69 18.92
N PRO A 111 -13.48 -18.02 20.11
CA PRO A 111 -12.79 -17.78 21.38
C PRO A 111 -11.43 -18.49 21.48
N TYR A 112 -11.32 -19.66 20.85
CA TYR A 112 -10.13 -20.50 20.94
C TYR A 112 -9.63 -21.02 19.60
N LEU A 113 -10.21 -20.55 18.48
CA LEU A 113 -9.86 -21.05 17.16
C LEU A 113 -9.17 -19.97 16.34
N TYR A 114 -7.97 -20.30 15.85
CA TYR A 114 -7.21 -19.47 14.91
C TYR A 114 -7.01 -20.24 13.61
N LYS A 115 -7.08 -19.53 12.49
CA LYS A 115 -6.75 -20.09 11.18
C LYS A 115 -5.64 -19.29 10.54
N LEU A 116 -4.76 -19.99 9.83
CA LEU A 116 -3.75 -19.36 9.01
C LEU A 116 -4.34 -19.09 7.62
N LYS A 117 -4.29 -17.82 7.19
CA LYS A 117 -4.79 -17.38 5.89
C LYS A 117 -3.65 -16.75 5.10
N ARG A 118 -3.53 -17.15 3.83
CA ARG A 118 -2.57 -16.56 2.92
C ARG A 118 -3.16 -15.30 2.29
N GLU A 119 -2.37 -14.25 2.19
CA GLU A 119 -2.79 -13.02 1.53
C GLU A 119 -3.11 -13.25 0.06
N MET A 120 -4.14 -12.55 -0.43
CA MET A 120 -4.35 -12.34 -1.86
C MET A 120 -3.57 -11.09 -2.24
N VAL A 121 -2.70 -11.22 -3.24
CA VAL A 121 -1.82 -10.12 -3.68
C VAL A 121 -2.37 -9.47 -4.94
N LEU A 122 -2.54 -8.16 -4.89
CA LEU A 122 -2.92 -7.33 -6.04
C LEU A 122 -1.74 -6.40 -6.37
N LEU A 123 -1.33 -6.39 -7.62
CA LEU A 123 -0.24 -5.56 -8.11
C LEU A 123 -0.78 -4.49 -9.06
N LEU A 124 -0.43 -3.23 -8.79
CA LEU A 124 -0.78 -2.07 -9.61
C LEU A 124 0.45 -1.40 -10.20
#